data_1ba6c1eb192f60182e961cf250ae24d0
#
_entry.id   1ba6c1eb192f60182e961cf250ae24d0
#
_cell.length_a   1.000
_cell.length_b   1.000
_cell.length_c   1.000
_cell.angle_alpha   90.00
_cell.angle_beta   90.00
_cell.angle_gamma   90.00
#
_symmetry.space_group_name_H-M   'P 1'
#
loop_
_entity.id
_entity.type
_entity.pdbx_description
1 polymer ?
#
loop_
_entity_poly.entity_id
_entity_poly.type
_entity_poly.pdbx_seq_one_letter_code
_entity_poly.pdbx_strand_id
1 'polypeptide(L)'
;MAEAYQKEFFNVSFPAEYVAHVEINRPEKMNAFKEVMWLNLSSIFRQLSHDPNVRAVILTGAGDRAFTAGLDIQAASNDGALAQKEDATPLDGARKATEIRRHISEFQDCITDIEKCEKPVLHGISFGLALDLSLACDIRISAATTKFSVKEVDIGIAADIGTLSRLPHSVGNLSWVKDISLTARIFPSSEALQHGLVSAVYKDKAEAVAEAIKLAAVIASKSPVATLGTKHLINYSRDRTVAEGLNYTAVWNAAMLQTKDVKDALFSGMQKRTPKFSKL
;
A
#
# COMPACT_ATOMS: atom_id res chain seq x y z
N MET A 1 9.61 -11.44 -17.71
CA MET A 1 9.43 -10.42 -16.65
C MET A 1 8.39 -10.87 -15.62
N ALA A 2 7.14 -11.17 -16.00
CA ALA A 2 6.11 -11.60 -15.05
C ALA A 2 6.46 -12.88 -14.25
N GLU A 3 7.12 -13.85 -14.85
CA GLU A 3 7.52 -15.11 -14.18
C GLU A 3 8.41 -14.93 -12.95
N ALA A 4 9.25 -13.89 -12.93
CA ALA A 4 10.12 -13.60 -11.79
C ALA A 4 9.35 -13.20 -10.52
N TYR A 5 8.08 -12.77 -10.66
CA TYR A 5 7.21 -12.31 -9.57
C TYR A 5 6.12 -13.31 -9.22
N GLN A 6 6.14 -14.50 -9.79
CA GLN A 6 5.15 -15.55 -9.52
C GLN A 6 5.20 -15.96 -8.05
N LYS A 7 4.10 -15.73 -7.34
CA LYS A 7 3.90 -16.14 -5.95
C LYS A 7 2.48 -16.67 -5.78
N GLU A 8 2.32 -17.66 -4.93
CA GLU A 8 1.00 -18.19 -4.61
C GLU A 8 0.06 -17.06 -4.15
N PHE A 9 -1.17 -17.04 -4.65
CA PHE A 9 -2.21 -16.04 -4.41
C PHE A 9 -1.94 -14.63 -4.99
N PHE A 10 -0.99 -14.48 -5.91
CA PHE A 10 -0.73 -13.19 -6.56
C PHE A 10 -0.53 -13.34 -8.06
N ASN A 11 -1.16 -12.46 -8.81
CA ASN A 11 -0.89 -12.24 -10.22
C ASN A 11 -0.08 -10.96 -10.38
N VAL A 12 1.01 -11.01 -11.14
CA VAL A 12 1.77 -9.80 -11.48
C VAL A 12 1.80 -9.65 -12.99
N SER A 13 1.37 -8.48 -13.48
CA SER A 13 1.33 -8.14 -14.89
C SER A 13 1.91 -6.74 -15.13
N PHE A 14 2.14 -6.39 -16.40
CA PHE A 14 2.74 -5.13 -16.80
C PHE A 14 1.86 -4.48 -17.88
N PRO A 15 0.76 -3.79 -17.47
CA PRO A 15 -0.26 -3.27 -18.39
C PRO A 15 0.19 -2.05 -19.21
N ALA A 16 1.27 -1.39 -18.82
CA ALA A 16 1.87 -0.26 -19.52
C ALA A 16 3.39 -0.25 -19.31
N GLU A 17 4.10 0.54 -20.10
CA GLU A 17 5.56 0.68 -19.97
C GLU A 17 5.93 1.19 -18.57
N TYR A 18 6.84 0.48 -17.89
CA TYR A 18 7.29 0.75 -16.51
C TYR A 18 6.20 0.67 -15.42
N VAL A 19 5.01 0.12 -15.72
CA VAL A 19 3.93 -0.05 -14.75
C VAL A 19 3.77 -1.52 -14.40
N ALA A 20 3.92 -1.87 -13.13
CA ALA A 20 3.59 -3.19 -12.60
C ALA A 20 2.18 -3.16 -11.98
N HIS A 21 1.40 -4.21 -12.20
CA HIS A 21 0.11 -4.44 -11.57
C HIS A 21 0.18 -5.73 -10.76
N VAL A 22 0.06 -5.62 -9.46
CA VAL A 22 -0.01 -6.71 -8.49
C VAL A 22 -1.47 -6.91 -8.12
N GLU A 23 -2.00 -8.09 -8.37
CA GLU A 23 -3.37 -8.45 -8.04
C GLU A 23 -3.37 -9.58 -7.02
N ILE A 24 -4.03 -9.37 -5.87
CA ILE A 24 -4.29 -10.42 -4.86
C ILE A 24 -5.29 -11.37 -5.48
N ASN A 25 -4.95 -12.66 -5.60
CA ASN A 25 -5.73 -13.64 -6.36
C ASN A 25 -6.20 -14.82 -5.51
N ARG A 26 -7.23 -14.56 -4.68
CA ARG A 26 -7.97 -15.57 -3.90
C ARG A 26 -9.46 -15.20 -3.84
N PRO A 27 -10.12 -14.96 -5.01
CA PRO A 27 -11.46 -14.37 -5.07
C PRO A 27 -12.55 -15.24 -4.44
N GLU A 28 -12.39 -16.57 -4.39
CA GLU A 28 -13.31 -17.52 -3.75
C GLU A 28 -13.44 -17.27 -2.24
N LYS A 29 -12.41 -16.74 -1.59
CA LYS A 29 -12.36 -16.32 -0.18
C LYS A 29 -12.36 -14.79 -0.02
N MET A 30 -12.88 -14.05 -1.01
CA MET A 30 -12.87 -12.57 -1.01
C MET A 30 -11.46 -12.00 -0.75
N ASN A 31 -10.43 -12.66 -1.26
CA ASN A 31 -9.02 -12.29 -1.10
C ASN A 31 -8.56 -12.20 0.37
N ALA A 32 -9.18 -12.95 1.30
CA ALA A 32 -8.77 -13.02 2.69
C ALA A 32 -7.36 -13.58 2.84
N PHE A 33 -6.56 -12.97 3.72
CA PHE A 33 -5.13 -13.22 3.87
C PHE A 33 -4.83 -14.38 4.82
N LYS A 34 -3.97 -15.27 4.36
CA LYS A 34 -3.20 -16.21 5.18
C LYS A 34 -1.78 -15.65 5.40
N GLU A 35 -1.05 -16.21 6.36
CA GLU A 35 0.32 -15.82 6.67
C GLU A 35 1.23 -15.80 5.43
N VAL A 36 1.21 -16.85 4.63
CA VAL A 36 2.01 -16.93 3.39
C VAL A 36 1.72 -15.77 2.42
N MET A 37 0.52 -15.18 2.47
CA MET A 37 0.16 -14.09 1.54
C MET A 37 0.85 -12.77 1.90
N TRP A 38 0.97 -12.40 3.18
CA TRP A 38 1.70 -11.16 3.50
C TRP A 38 3.21 -11.31 3.30
N LEU A 39 3.77 -12.51 3.53
CA LEU A 39 5.17 -12.82 3.22
C LEU A 39 5.43 -12.72 1.71
N ASN A 40 4.55 -13.29 0.90
CA ASN A 40 4.64 -13.22 -0.57
C ASN A 40 4.48 -11.78 -1.07
N LEU A 41 3.53 -11.01 -0.53
CA LEU A 41 3.33 -9.61 -0.88
C LEU A 41 4.57 -8.76 -0.59
N SER A 42 5.14 -8.90 0.61
CA SER A 42 6.42 -8.27 1.00
C SER A 42 7.53 -8.62 0.00
N SER A 43 7.70 -9.91 -0.32
CA SER A 43 8.70 -10.37 -1.30
C SER A 43 8.51 -9.72 -2.67
N ILE A 44 7.26 -9.62 -3.17
CA ILE A 44 6.94 -8.98 -4.45
C ILE A 44 7.32 -7.49 -4.40
N PHE A 45 6.90 -6.75 -3.36
CA PHE A 45 7.16 -5.32 -3.26
C PHE A 45 8.64 -4.98 -3.11
N ARG A 46 9.42 -5.79 -2.36
CA ARG A 46 10.89 -5.65 -2.28
C ARG A 46 11.55 -5.84 -3.65
N GLN A 47 11.10 -6.82 -4.44
CA GLN A 47 11.63 -7.04 -5.80
C GLN A 47 11.27 -5.88 -6.73
N LEU A 48 9.99 -5.47 -6.76
CA LEU A 48 9.52 -4.35 -7.59
C LEU A 48 10.21 -3.03 -7.23
N SER A 49 10.51 -2.82 -5.95
CA SER A 49 11.21 -1.63 -5.46
C SER A 49 12.57 -1.43 -6.16
N HIS A 50 13.28 -2.51 -6.44
CA HIS A 50 14.62 -2.45 -7.04
C HIS A 50 14.66 -2.78 -8.54
N ASP A 51 13.52 -3.12 -9.17
CA ASP A 51 13.50 -3.40 -10.61
C ASP A 51 13.60 -2.10 -11.43
N PRO A 52 14.66 -1.92 -12.23
CA PRO A 52 14.82 -0.74 -13.08
C PRO A 52 13.77 -0.65 -14.21
N ASN A 53 13.03 -1.72 -14.47
CA ASN A 53 11.95 -1.75 -15.45
C ASN A 53 10.59 -1.35 -14.86
N VAL A 54 10.54 -1.01 -13.57
CA VAL A 54 9.32 -0.57 -12.87
C VAL A 54 9.52 0.86 -12.35
N ARG A 55 8.51 1.70 -12.53
CA ARG A 55 8.47 3.09 -12.05
C ARG A 55 7.20 3.44 -11.29
N ALA A 56 6.16 2.61 -11.45
CA ALA A 56 4.92 2.71 -10.67
C ALA A 56 4.32 1.32 -10.48
N VAL A 57 3.64 1.12 -9.35
CA VAL A 57 3.00 -0.15 -8.99
C VAL A 57 1.53 0.09 -8.72
N ILE A 58 0.66 -0.79 -9.23
CA ILE A 58 -0.77 -0.80 -8.92
C ILE A 58 -1.04 -2.05 -8.08
N LEU A 59 -1.80 -1.92 -6.99
CA LEU A 59 -2.23 -3.02 -6.14
C LEU A 59 -3.76 -3.14 -6.17
N THR A 60 -4.27 -4.31 -6.55
CA THR A 60 -5.72 -4.60 -6.59
C THR A 60 -6.02 -5.99 -6.04
N GLY A 61 -7.31 -6.34 -5.96
CA GLY A 61 -7.75 -7.72 -5.67
C GLY A 61 -8.52 -8.31 -6.84
N ALA A 62 -8.37 -9.60 -7.10
CA ALA A 62 -9.10 -10.34 -8.12
C ALA A 62 -10.59 -10.47 -7.76
N GLY A 63 -11.44 -10.65 -8.79
CA GLY A 63 -12.88 -10.72 -8.65
C GLY A 63 -13.53 -9.35 -8.35
N ASP A 64 -14.86 -9.32 -8.27
CA ASP A 64 -15.63 -8.06 -8.17
C ASP A 64 -16.16 -7.77 -6.76
N ARG A 65 -15.94 -8.69 -5.80
CA ARG A 65 -16.55 -8.61 -4.48
C ARG A 65 -15.73 -7.85 -3.45
N ALA A 66 -14.41 -7.99 -3.47
CA ALA A 66 -13.54 -7.36 -2.49
C ALA A 66 -12.10 -7.19 -3.00
N PHE A 67 -11.44 -6.14 -2.56
CA PHE A 67 -9.97 -6.05 -2.62
C PHE A 67 -9.38 -7.14 -1.72
N THR A 68 -9.69 -7.09 -0.44
CA THR A 68 -9.53 -8.20 0.52
C THR A 68 -10.57 -8.07 1.62
N ALA A 69 -11.03 -9.20 2.15
CA ALA A 69 -11.94 -9.26 3.31
C ALA A 69 -11.20 -9.24 4.65
N GLY A 70 -9.88 -9.01 4.64
CA GLY A 70 -9.09 -9.00 5.86
C GLY A 70 -8.35 -10.30 6.12
N LEU A 71 -8.12 -10.63 7.39
CA LEU A 71 -7.49 -11.87 7.81
C LEU A 71 -8.44 -13.07 7.61
N ASP A 72 -7.92 -14.19 7.11
CA ASP A 72 -8.64 -15.46 7.13
C ASP A 72 -8.66 -16.03 8.55
N ILE A 73 -9.75 -15.74 9.28
CA ILE A 73 -9.90 -16.12 10.70
C ILE A 73 -9.83 -17.64 10.88
N GLN A 74 -10.34 -18.43 9.92
CA GLN A 74 -10.27 -19.89 10.00
C GLN A 74 -8.82 -20.39 9.86
N ALA A 75 -8.05 -19.82 8.95
CA ALA A 75 -6.63 -20.15 8.81
C ALA A 75 -5.83 -19.68 10.04
N ALA A 76 -6.09 -18.47 10.54
CA ALA A 76 -5.40 -17.93 11.71
C ALA A 76 -5.65 -18.73 13.00
N SER A 77 -6.85 -19.29 13.17
CA SER A 77 -7.17 -20.14 14.33
C SER A 77 -6.53 -21.53 14.27
N ASN A 78 -6.27 -22.05 13.08
CA ASN A 78 -5.72 -23.40 12.91
C ASN A 78 -4.18 -23.42 12.91
N ASP A 79 -3.55 -22.46 12.22
CA ASP A 79 -2.12 -22.48 11.92
C ASP A 79 -1.38 -21.24 12.46
N GLY A 80 -2.09 -20.23 12.98
CA GLY A 80 -1.50 -18.93 13.35
C GLY A 80 -0.96 -18.87 14.78
N ALA A 81 -0.38 -17.72 15.16
CA ALA A 81 0.13 -17.44 16.50
C ALA A 81 -0.95 -17.52 17.62
N LEU A 82 -2.23 -17.54 17.23
CA LEU A 82 -3.38 -17.75 18.13
C LEU A 82 -3.78 -19.23 18.26
N ALA A 83 -3.23 -20.13 17.44
CA ALA A 83 -3.50 -21.56 17.51
C ALA A 83 -2.96 -22.12 18.84
N GLN A 84 -3.84 -22.75 19.62
CA GLN A 84 -3.41 -23.51 20.80
C GLN A 84 -2.83 -24.84 20.30
N LYS A 85 -1.51 -24.98 20.36
CA LYS A 85 -0.85 -26.27 20.12
C LYS A 85 -1.12 -27.15 21.35
N GLU A 86 -1.93 -28.17 21.21
CA GLU A 86 -2.36 -29.07 22.31
C GLU A 86 -1.17 -29.74 23.04
N ASP A 87 -0.04 -29.95 22.34
CA ASP A 87 1.15 -30.64 22.89
C ASP A 87 2.29 -29.69 23.34
N ALA A 88 2.10 -28.38 23.32
CA ALA A 88 3.14 -27.44 23.73
C ALA A 88 3.09 -27.19 25.23
N THR A 89 4.26 -27.22 25.91
CA THR A 89 4.38 -26.75 27.29
C THR A 89 3.85 -25.31 27.38
N PRO A 90 2.87 -25.03 28.27
CA PRO A 90 2.31 -23.68 28.37
C PRO A 90 3.36 -22.65 28.67
N LEU A 91 3.50 -21.64 27.80
CA LEU A 91 4.35 -20.50 28.05
C LEU A 91 3.73 -19.60 29.11
N ASP A 92 4.55 -19.03 29.98
CA ASP A 92 4.11 -17.95 30.86
C ASP A 92 3.69 -16.70 30.03
N GLY A 93 2.95 -15.79 30.68
CA GLY A 93 2.40 -14.61 30.00
C GLY A 93 3.43 -13.74 29.32
N ALA A 94 4.65 -13.60 29.87
CA ALA A 94 5.71 -12.77 29.30
C ALA A 94 6.31 -13.40 28.03
N ARG A 95 6.55 -14.71 28.06
CA ARG A 95 7.04 -15.44 26.87
C ARG A 95 6.01 -15.47 25.77
N LYS A 96 4.73 -15.73 26.11
CA LYS A 96 3.63 -15.68 25.14
C LYS A 96 3.47 -14.28 24.54
N ALA A 97 3.52 -13.22 25.34
CA ALA A 97 3.49 -11.84 24.85
C ALA A 97 4.66 -11.53 23.90
N THR A 98 5.83 -12.08 24.17
CA THR A 98 7.00 -11.90 23.29
C THR A 98 6.81 -12.56 21.93
N GLU A 99 6.24 -13.77 21.89
CA GLU A 99 5.92 -14.45 20.62
C GLU A 99 4.87 -13.70 19.82
N ILE A 100 3.77 -13.30 20.47
CA ILE A 100 2.70 -12.52 19.81
C ILE A 100 3.27 -11.22 19.26
N ARG A 101 4.10 -10.49 20.02
CA ARG A 101 4.72 -9.25 19.56
C ARG A 101 5.61 -9.47 18.33
N ARG A 102 6.39 -10.55 18.28
CA ARG A 102 7.23 -10.88 17.12
C ARG A 102 6.38 -11.13 15.88
N HIS A 103 5.31 -11.91 16.01
CA HIS A 103 4.37 -12.19 14.93
C HIS A 103 3.70 -10.91 14.38
N ILE A 104 3.20 -10.04 15.28
CA ILE A 104 2.63 -8.75 14.90
C ILE A 104 3.67 -7.89 14.18
N SER A 105 4.91 -7.81 14.71
CA SER A 105 5.98 -7.02 14.09
C SER A 105 6.34 -7.53 12.69
N GLU A 106 6.43 -8.84 12.49
CA GLU A 106 6.67 -9.42 11.16
C GLU A 106 5.57 -9.03 10.17
N PHE A 107 4.31 -9.10 10.58
CA PHE A 107 3.21 -8.68 9.74
C PHE A 107 3.24 -7.18 9.43
N GLN A 108 3.49 -6.33 10.45
CA GLN A 108 3.67 -4.89 10.27
C GLN A 108 4.79 -4.58 9.27
N ASP A 109 5.92 -5.29 9.36
CA ASP A 109 7.06 -5.13 8.46
C ASP A 109 6.68 -5.50 7.02
N CYS A 110 5.95 -6.59 6.81
CA CYS A 110 5.47 -7.00 5.49
C CYS A 110 4.55 -5.95 4.84
N ILE A 111 3.66 -5.33 5.63
CA ILE A 111 2.80 -4.25 5.13
C ILE A 111 3.62 -2.96 4.89
N THR A 112 4.59 -2.70 5.74
CA THR A 112 5.48 -1.54 5.62
C THR A 112 6.37 -1.60 4.39
N ASP A 113 6.65 -2.79 3.83
CA ASP A 113 7.37 -2.95 2.57
C ASP A 113 6.63 -2.32 1.38
N ILE A 114 5.29 -2.23 1.43
CA ILE A 114 4.49 -1.48 0.44
C ILE A 114 4.81 0.01 0.53
N GLU A 115 4.81 0.57 1.74
CA GLU A 115 5.09 1.99 1.99
C GLU A 115 6.55 2.33 1.64
N LYS A 116 7.49 1.44 1.98
CA LYS A 116 8.93 1.58 1.70
C LYS A 116 9.30 1.33 0.25
N CYS A 117 8.42 0.74 -0.56
CA CYS A 117 8.67 0.56 -1.98
C CYS A 117 9.06 1.91 -2.62
N GLU A 118 10.20 1.99 -3.26
CA GLU A 118 10.70 3.22 -3.86
C GLU A 118 9.83 3.74 -5.00
N LYS A 119 8.99 2.88 -5.58
CA LYS A 119 8.06 3.23 -6.65
C LYS A 119 6.72 3.67 -6.05
N PRO A 120 6.07 4.72 -6.59
CA PRO A 120 4.71 5.09 -6.19
C PRO A 120 3.72 3.95 -6.33
N VAL A 121 2.90 3.73 -5.29
CA VAL A 121 1.93 2.64 -5.21
C VAL A 121 0.52 3.19 -5.20
N LEU A 122 -0.33 2.69 -6.10
CA LEU A 122 -1.72 3.06 -6.26
C LEU A 122 -2.61 1.88 -5.87
N HIS A 123 -3.73 2.14 -5.20
CA HIS A 123 -4.64 1.11 -4.70
C HIS A 123 -6.09 1.33 -5.15
N GLY A 124 -6.83 0.22 -5.38
CA GLY A 124 -8.26 0.20 -5.68
C GLY A 124 -9.05 -0.82 -4.85
N ILE A 125 -10.08 -0.42 -4.09
CA ILE A 125 -11.19 -1.15 -3.41
C ILE A 125 -10.88 -1.94 -2.11
N SER A 126 -11.59 -1.72 -0.97
CA SER A 126 -11.21 -2.17 0.39
C SER A 126 -12.28 -2.63 1.38
N PHE A 127 -11.95 -3.72 2.19
CA PHE A 127 -12.58 -4.06 3.49
C PHE A 127 -11.54 -4.64 4.49
N GLY A 128 -11.64 -4.29 5.80
CA GLY A 128 -10.83 -4.86 6.89
C GLY A 128 -9.33 -4.57 6.74
N LEU A 129 -8.44 -5.59 6.83
CA LEU A 129 -6.98 -5.52 6.56
C LEU A 129 -6.67 -4.74 5.26
N ALA A 130 -7.65 -4.60 4.39
CA ALA A 130 -7.58 -3.74 3.23
C ALA A 130 -7.25 -2.28 3.58
N LEU A 131 -7.67 -1.78 4.75
CA LEU A 131 -7.29 -0.44 5.19
C LEU A 131 -5.80 -0.37 5.54
N ASP A 132 -5.22 -1.36 6.21
CA ASP A 132 -3.79 -1.42 6.49
C ASP A 132 -2.97 -1.39 5.19
N LEU A 133 -3.35 -2.25 4.23
CA LEU A 133 -2.72 -2.30 2.91
C LEU A 133 -2.90 -0.99 2.13
N SER A 134 -4.11 -0.44 2.12
CA SER A 134 -4.41 0.78 1.37
C SER A 134 -3.71 2.01 1.95
N LEU A 135 -3.58 2.09 3.27
CA LEU A 135 -2.90 3.17 3.96
C LEU A 135 -1.37 3.11 3.80
N ALA A 136 -0.83 1.94 3.46
CA ALA A 136 0.58 1.79 3.07
C ALA A 136 0.83 2.21 1.61
N CYS A 137 -0.22 2.38 0.78
CA CYS A 137 -0.12 2.89 -0.58
C CYS A 137 -0.10 4.43 -0.61
N ASP A 138 0.58 5.00 -1.60
CA ASP A 138 0.73 6.46 -1.75
C ASP A 138 -0.55 7.14 -2.23
N ILE A 139 -1.23 6.54 -3.21
CA ILE A 139 -2.45 7.08 -3.82
C ILE A 139 -3.56 6.03 -3.70
N ARG A 140 -4.70 6.42 -3.15
CA ARG A 140 -5.88 5.57 -2.98
C ARG A 140 -7.01 6.05 -3.86
N ILE A 141 -7.55 5.15 -4.67
CA ILE A 141 -8.74 5.37 -5.49
C ILE A 141 -9.75 4.25 -5.22
N SER A 142 -11.01 4.48 -5.48
CA SER A 142 -12.08 3.55 -5.15
C SER A 142 -13.14 3.47 -6.24
N ALA A 143 -13.89 2.37 -6.26
CA ALA A 143 -15.16 2.30 -6.98
C ALA A 143 -16.31 2.82 -6.11
N ALA A 144 -17.36 3.35 -6.74
CA ALA A 144 -18.54 3.89 -6.04
C ALA A 144 -19.26 2.85 -5.18
N THR A 145 -19.17 1.58 -5.57
CA THR A 145 -19.77 0.45 -4.84
C THR A 145 -18.96 0.02 -3.61
N THR A 146 -17.74 0.55 -3.43
CA THR A 146 -16.88 0.14 -2.33
C THR A 146 -17.42 0.63 -0.99
N LYS A 147 -17.33 -0.26 -0.01
CA LYS A 147 -17.62 0.03 1.40
C LYS A 147 -16.33 -0.17 2.19
N PHE A 148 -16.15 0.60 3.22
CA PHE A 148 -14.99 0.58 4.10
C PHE A 148 -15.40 0.32 5.54
N SER A 149 -14.54 -0.30 6.34
CA SER A 149 -14.73 -0.40 7.79
C SER A 149 -13.41 -0.78 8.46
N VAL A 150 -13.16 -0.25 9.66
CA VAL A 150 -12.13 -0.69 10.61
C VAL A 150 -12.81 -1.71 11.52
N LYS A 151 -12.57 -3.00 11.29
CA LYS A 151 -13.40 -4.10 11.91
C LYS A 151 -12.83 -4.71 13.19
N GLU A 152 -11.66 -4.32 13.59
CA GLU A 152 -10.89 -4.97 14.64
C GLU A 152 -11.56 -4.91 16.00
N VAL A 153 -12.27 -3.82 16.34
CA VAL A 153 -13.01 -3.71 17.60
C VAL A 153 -14.22 -4.68 17.69
N ASP A 154 -14.79 -5.08 16.55
CA ASP A 154 -15.87 -6.09 16.52
C ASP A 154 -15.38 -7.48 16.93
N ILE A 155 -14.08 -7.75 16.83
CA ILE A 155 -13.43 -8.99 17.26
C ILE A 155 -12.62 -8.85 18.55
N GLY A 156 -12.77 -7.71 19.24
CA GLY A 156 -12.23 -7.49 20.58
C GLY A 156 -10.75 -7.07 20.63
N ILE A 157 -10.18 -6.57 19.53
CA ILE A 157 -8.80 -6.08 19.47
C ILE A 157 -8.74 -4.63 18.95
N ALA A 158 -7.68 -3.91 19.31
CA ALA A 158 -7.32 -2.69 18.60
C ALA A 158 -6.61 -3.09 17.29
N ALA A 159 -6.85 -2.33 16.20
CA ALA A 159 -6.14 -2.57 14.94
C ALA A 159 -4.62 -2.40 15.13
N ASP A 160 -3.85 -3.46 14.87
CA ASP A 160 -2.45 -3.58 15.28
C ASP A 160 -1.45 -3.68 14.10
N ILE A 161 -1.96 -3.74 12.85
CA ILE A 161 -1.09 -3.92 11.67
C ILE A 161 -0.68 -2.60 11.02
N GLY A 162 -1.36 -1.49 11.33
CA GLY A 162 -0.93 -0.16 10.86
C GLY A 162 -2.02 0.87 10.67
N THR A 163 -3.30 0.47 10.65
CA THR A 163 -4.43 1.40 10.46
C THR A 163 -4.41 2.54 11.48
N LEU A 164 -4.28 2.24 12.78
CA LEU A 164 -4.32 3.29 13.81
C LEU A 164 -3.10 4.21 13.80
N SER A 165 -1.99 3.78 13.22
CA SER A 165 -0.77 4.58 13.08
C SER A 165 -0.76 5.41 11.79
N ARG A 166 -1.36 4.91 10.68
CA ARG A 166 -1.31 5.57 9.36
C ARG A 166 -2.54 6.43 9.07
N LEU A 167 -3.74 5.99 9.48
CA LEU A 167 -4.99 6.67 9.18
C LEU A 167 -5.04 8.12 9.71
N PRO A 168 -4.61 8.43 10.95
CA PRO A 168 -4.59 9.81 11.45
C PRO A 168 -3.70 10.75 10.65
N HIS A 169 -2.65 10.23 10.00
CA HIS A 169 -1.76 11.01 9.12
C HIS A 169 -2.28 11.13 7.68
N SER A 170 -3.23 10.29 7.30
CA SER A 170 -3.77 10.24 5.94
C SER A 170 -5.00 11.12 5.75
N VAL A 171 -5.70 11.48 6.85
CA VAL A 171 -6.92 12.30 6.82
C VAL A 171 -6.86 13.39 7.88
N GLY A 172 -7.37 14.59 7.57
CA GLY A 172 -7.31 15.76 8.47
C GLY A 172 -8.36 15.77 9.59
N ASN A 173 -9.26 14.79 9.68
CA ASN A 173 -10.37 14.77 10.63
C ASN A 173 -10.21 13.64 11.66
N LEU A 174 -9.52 13.94 12.77
CA LEU A 174 -9.28 12.98 13.84
C LEU A 174 -10.58 12.50 14.52
N SER A 175 -11.63 13.35 14.58
CA SER A 175 -12.92 12.93 15.14
C SER A 175 -13.57 11.84 14.28
N TRP A 176 -13.54 11.99 12.95
CA TRP A 176 -14.00 10.97 12.01
C TRP A 176 -13.17 9.68 12.11
N VAL A 177 -11.84 9.79 12.23
CA VAL A 177 -10.97 8.63 12.44
C VAL A 177 -11.40 7.84 13.68
N LYS A 178 -11.64 8.54 14.80
CA LYS A 178 -12.09 7.90 16.05
C LYS A 178 -13.48 7.28 15.90
N ASP A 179 -14.43 7.98 15.25
CA ASP A 179 -15.76 7.46 15.00
C ASP A 179 -15.70 6.11 14.26
N ILE A 180 -15.09 6.04 13.09
CA ILE A 180 -15.03 4.81 12.30
C ILE A 180 -14.22 3.69 12.95
N SER A 181 -13.19 4.04 13.74
CA SER A 181 -12.33 3.05 14.40
C SER A 181 -12.95 2.49 15.69
N LEU A 182 -13.73 3.29 16.42
CA LEU A 182 -14.37 2.87 17.66
C LEU A 182 -15.72 2.17 17.45
N THR A 183 -16.40 2.50 16.35
CA THR A 183 -17.74 1.95 16.06
C THR A 183 -17.71 0.77 15.09
N ALA A 184 -16.59 0.54 14.40
CA ALA A 184 -16.48 -0.41 13.29
C ALA A 184 -17.58 -0.26 12.21
N ARG A 185 -18.23 0.92 12.16
CA ARG A 185 -19.31 1.15 11.21
C ARG A 185 -18.80 1.05 9.76
N ILE A 186 -19.71 0.61 8.91
CA ILE A 186 -19.46 0.61 7.47
C ILE A 186 -19.73 2.01 6.92
N PHE A 187 -18.83 2.50 6.07
CA PHE A 187 -18.99 3.77 5.36
C PHE A 187 -18.71 3.65 3.86
N PRO A 188 -19.38 4.46 3.02
CA PRO A 188 -19.27 4.38 1.57
C PRO A 188 -18.06 5.14 1.01
N SER A 189 -17.74 4.91 -0.27
CA SER A 189 -16.69 5.62 -1.02
C SER A 189 -16.87 7.13 -1.05
N SER A 190 -18.12 7.62 -1.06
CA SER A 190 -18.42 9.06 -1.02
C SER A 190 -17.94 9.71 0.28
N GLU A 191 -18.13 9.03 1.40
CA GLU A 191 -17.63 9.49 2.71
C GLU A 191 -16.10 9.39 2.77
N ALA A 192 -15.52 8.30 2.26
CA ALA A 192 -14.07 8.15 2.14
C ALA A 192 -13.44 9.30 1.31
N LEU A 193 -14.08 9.71 0.23
CA LEU A 193 -13.65 10.84 -0.59
C LEU A 193 -13.81 12.18 0.17
N GLN A 194 -14.93 12.37 0.84
CA GLN A 194 -15.20 13.59 1.62
C GLN A 194 -14.13 13.85 2.69
N HIS A 195 -13.64 12.79 3.33
CA HIS A 195 -12.62 12.88 4.38
C HIS A 195 -11.18 12.72 3.86
N GLY A 196 -10.99 12.58 2.54
CA GLY A 196 -9.66 12.48 1.93
C GLY A 196 -8.97 11.13 2.12
N LEU A 197 -9.71 10.08 2.54
CA LEU A 197 -9.17 8.72 2.60
C LEU A 197 -8.84 8.20 1.21
N VAL A 198 -9.66 8.53 0.20
CA VAL A 198 -9.39 8.27 -1.21
C VAL A 198 -9.36 9.58 -1.98
N SER A 199 -8.55 9.65 -3.04
CA SER A 199 -8.38 10.83 -3.88
C SER A 199 -9.37 10.90 -5.05
N ALA A 200 -9.97 9.76 -5.42
CA ALA A 200 -10.96 9.67 -6.49
C ALA A 200 -11.88 8.47 -6.30
N VAL A 201 -13.10 8.59 -6.83
CA VAL A 201 -14.11 7.52 -6.87
C VAL A 201 -14.60 7.39 -8.30
N TYR A 202 -14.57 6.17 -8.83
CA TYR A 202 -15.01 5.82 -10.18
C TYR A 202 -16.28 4.97 -10.12
N LYS A 203 -16.98 4.86 -11.25
CA LYS A 203 -18.28 4.16 -11.35
C LYS A 203 -18.20 2.72 -10.81
N ASP A 204 -17.19 1.99 -11.26
CA ASP A 204 -16.99 0.58 -10.93
C ASP A 204 -15.51 0.22 -10.88
N LYS A 205 -15.21 -1.06 -10.56
CA LYS A 205 -13.84 -1.56 -10.47
C LYS A 205 -13.09 -1.46 -11.79
N ALA A 206 -13.74 -1.77 -12.90
CA ALA A 206 -13.09 -1.80 -14.21
C ALA A 206 -12.60 -0.38 -14.58
N GLU A 207 -13.45 0.64 -14.36
CA GLU A 207 -13.08 2.03 -14.57
C GLU A 207 -11.98 2.47 -13.60
N ALA A 208 -12.09 2.13 -12.30
CA ALA A 208 -11.07 2.47 -11.31
C ALA A 208 -9.69 1.88 -11.67
N VAL A 209 -9.63 0.63 -12.12
CA VAL A 209 -8.38 -0.01 -12.56
C VAL A 209 -7.84 0.65 -13.83
N ALA A 210 -8.70 0.96 -14.82
CA ALA A 210 -8.29 1.64 -16.04
C ALA A 210 -7.70 3.03 -15.74
N GLU A 211 -8.31 3.80 -14.85
CA GLU A 211 -7.81 5.12 -14.44
C GLU A 211 -6.54 5.01 -13.58
N ALA A 212 -6.41 3.97 -12.75
CA ALA A 212 -5.16 3.68 -12.05
C ALA A 212 -4.00 3.40 -13.03
N ILE A 213 -4.24 2.63 -14.10
CA ILE A 213 -3.24 2.36 -15.14
C ILE A 213 -2.83 3.66 -15.84
N LYS A 214 -3.78 4.52 -16.19
CA LYS A 214 -3.51 5.83 -16.82
C LYS A 214 -2.67 6.71 -15.88
N LEU A 215 -3.05 6.82 -14.61
CA LEU A 215 -2.32 7.61 -13.62
C LEU A 215 -0.91 7.05 -13.39
N ALA A 216 -0.78 5.73 -13.26
CA ALA A 216 0.51 5.06 -13.13
C ALA A 216 1.42 5.31 -14.35
N ALA A 217 0.86 5.28 -15.57
CA ALA A 217 1.59 5.60 -16.80
C ALA A 217 2.08 7.06 -16.82
N VAL A 218 1.24 8.01 -16.34
CA VAL A 218 1.67 9.41 -16.18
C VAL A 218 2.82 9.52 -15.20
N ILE A 219 2.76 8.86 -14.04
CA ILE A 219 3.85 8.84 -13.06
C ILE A 219 5.10 8.20 -13.67
N ALA A 220 4.97 7.06 -14.32
CA ALA A 220 6.06 6.31 -14.94
C ALA A 220 6.74 7.10 -16.09
N SER A 221 6.05 8.06 -16.69
CA SER A 221 6.62 8.96 -17.71
C SER A 221 7.55 10.05 -17.15
N LYS A 222 7.53 10.29 -15.82
CA LYS A 222 8.38 11.29 -15.16
C LYS A 222 9.77 10.74 -14.88
N SER A 223 10.70 11.62 -14.53
CA SER A 223 12.03 11.21 -14.06
C SER A 223 11.90 10.26 -12.87
N PRO A 224 12.46 9.04 -12.95
CA PRO A 224 12.40 8.11 -11.82
C PRO A 224 13.18 8.60 -10.60
N VAL A 225 14.25 9.38 -10.80
CA VAL A 225 14.98 10.05 -9.72
C VAL A 225 14.08 11.05 -8.99
N ALA A 226 13.31 11.85 -9.74
CA ALA A 226 12.42 12.86 -9.16
C ALA A 226 11.21 12.23 -8.46
N THR A 227 10.58 11.22 -9.05
CA THR A 227 9.39 10.57 -8.43
C THR A 227 9.76 9.83 -7.15
N LEU A 228 10.87 9.09 -7.14
CA LEU A 228 11.41 8.45 -5.94
C LEU A 228 11.71 9.49 -4.85
N GLY A 229 12.46 10.54 -5.19
CA GLY A 229 12.81 11.61 -4.26
C GLY A 229 11.57 12.31 -3.69
N THR A 230 10.56 12.59 -4.52
CA THR A 230 9.31 13.22 -4.09
C THR A 230 8.57 12.35 -3.06
N LYS A 231 8.37 11.06 -3.35
CA LYS A 231 7.77 10.11 -2.40
C LYS A 231 8.58 10.07 -1.10
N HIS A 232 9.88 9.89 -1.20
CA HIS A 232 10.77 9.79 -0.04
C HIS A 232 10.69 11.03 0.86
N LEU A 233 10.75 12.23 0.28
CA LEU A 233 10.71 13.50 1.04
C LEU A 233 9.35 13.77 1.67
N ILE A 234 8.25 13.42 1.00
CA ILE A 234 6.89 13.52 1.58
C ILE A 234 6.78 12.56 2.79
N ASN A 235 7.18 11.30 2.64
CA ASN A 235 7.14 10.32 3.72
C ASN A 235 8.06 10.70 4.88
N TYR A 236 9.26 11.23 4.59
CA TYR A 236 10.17 11.73 5.62
C TYR A 236 9.58 12.88 6.43
N SER A 237 8.87 13.80 5.79
CA SER A 237 8.34 15.01 6.42
C SER A 237 7.04 14.78 7.20
N ARG A 238 6.40 13.62 7.06
CA ARG A 238 5.08 13.31 7.65
C ARG A 238 5.03 13.45 9.17
N ASP A 239 6.12 13.08 9.85
CA ASP A 239 6.24 13.05 11.31
C ASP A 239 7.36 13.97 11.84
N ARG A 240 7.73 14.99 11.06
CA ARG A 240 8.80 15.94 11.36
C ARG A 240 8.34 17.38 11.23
N THR A 241 9.10 18.28 11.82
CA THR A 241 8.85 19.73 11.65
C THR A 241 9.15 20.18 10.22
N VAL A 242 8.52 21.27 9.79
CA VAL A 242 8.78 21.87 8.47
C VAL A 242 10.28 22.20 8.31
N ALA A 243 10.94 22.69 9.36
CA ALA A 243 12.35 23.03 9.32
C ALA A 243 13.24 21.80 9.07
N GLU A 244 12.97 20.69 9.74
CA GLU A 244 13.69 19.43 9.52
C GLU A 244 13.46 18.90 8.10
N GLY A 245 12.20 18.93 7.62
CA GLY A 245 11.84 18.53 6.26
C GLY A 245 12.57 19.36 5.20
N LEU A 246 12.60 20.69 5.35
CA LEU A 246 13.32 21.59 4.43
C LEU A 246 14.83 21.36 4.44
N ASN A 247 15.43 21.18 5.62
CA ASN A 247 16.86 20.88 5.73
C ASN A 247 17.21 19.56 5.03
N TYR A 248 16.44 18.51 5.27
CA TYR A 248 16.67 17.22 4.63
C TYR A 248 16.45 17.28 3.11
N THR A 249 15.43 18.01 2.65
CA THR A 249 15.18 18.23 1.22
C THR A 249 16.37 18.91 0.54
N ALA A 250 17.00 19.90 1.20
CA ALA A 250 18.19 20.56 0.67
C ALA A 250 19.35 19.59 0.51
N VAL A 251 19.61 18.76 1.53
CA VAL A 251 20.67 17.72 1.50
C VAL A 251 20.39 16.68 0.40
N TRP A 252 19.16 16.19 0.32
CA TRP A 252 18.74 15.22 -0.69
C TRP A 252 18.91 15.76 -2.11
N ASN A 253 18.36 16.94 -2.38
CA ASN A 253 18.40 17.54 -3.70
C ASN A 253 19.81 18.01 -4.10
N ALA A 254 20.69 18.36 -3.17
CA ALA A 254 22.10 18.65 -3.48
C ALA A 254 22.78 17.46 -4.20
N ALA A 255 22.39 16.22 -3.87
CA ALA A 255 22.86 15.04 -4.59
C ALA A 255 22.03 14.75 -5.84
N MET A 256 20.70 14.76 -5.75
CA MET A 256 19.81 14.29 -6.82
C MET A 256 19.68 15.26 -8.01
N LEU A 257 19.93 16.57 -7.82
CA LEU A 257 19.98 17.55 -8.90
C LEU A 257 21.17 17.34 -9.87
N GLN A 258 22.14 16.51 -9.52
CA GLN A 258 23.25 16.14 -10.39
C GLN A 258 22.86 15.14 -11.48
N THR A 259 21.61 14.62 -11.45
CA THR A 259 21.10 13.74 -12.49
C THR A 259 21.04 14.44 -13.85
N LYS A 260 21.31 13.69 -14.94
CA LYS A 260 21.10 14.16 -16.30
C LYS A 260 19.63 14.43 -16.64
N ASP A 261 18.69 13.85 -15.88
CA ASP A 261 17.25 14.00 -16.11
C ASP A 261 16.82 15.47 -16.07
N VAL A 262 17.45 16.30 -15.23
CA VAL A 262 17.19 17.76 -15.19
C VAL A 262 17.51 18.41 -16.52
N LYS A 263 18.69 18.13 -17.09
CA LYS A 263 19.08 18.66 -18.41
C LYS A 263 18.15 18.15 -19.50
N ASP A 264 17.86 16.86 -19.53
CA ASP A 264 16.98 16.23 -20.52
C ASP A 264 15.58 16.82 -20.48
N ALA A 265 15.03 17.09 -19.30
CA ALA A 265 13.73 17.73 -19.12
C ALA A 265 13.74 19.18 -19.65
N LEU A 266 14.74 19.98 -19.29
CA LEU A 266 14.86 21.38 -19.74
C LEU A 266 14.99 21.47 -21.26
N PHE A 267 15.91 20.70 -21.88
CA PHE A 267 16.06 20.67 -23.34
C PHE A 267 14.81 20.18 -24.05
N SER A 268 14.15 19.17 -23.52
CA SER A 268 12.89 18.66 -24.10
C SER A 268 11.79 19.72 -24.05
N GLY A 269 11.69 20.47 -22.95
CA GLY A 269 10.74 21.58 -22.81
C GLY A 269 10.99 22.68 -23.84
N MET A 270 12.25 23.09 -24.05
CA MET A 270 12.61 24.07 -25.08
C MET A 270 12.26 23.59 -26.49
N GLN A 271 12.37 22.29 -26.74
CA GLN A 271 12.06 21.67 -28.05
C GLN A 271 10.58 21.25 -28.18
N LYS A 272 9.75 21.52 -27.18
CA LYS A 272 8.33 21.10 -27.12
C LYS A 272 8.12 19.60 -27.36
N ARG A 273 9.03 18.77 -26.89
CA ARG A 273 8.93 17.30 -26.97
C ARG A 273 8.81 16.68 -25.58
N THR A 274 8.27 15.48 -25.51
CA THR A 274 8.23 14.71 -24.25
C THR A 274 9.63 14.19 -23.91
N PRO A 275 10.16 14.46 -22.71
CA PRO A 275 11.44 13.93 -22.28
C PRO A 275 11.38 12.40 -22.14
N LYS A 276 12.50 11.73 -22.42
CA LYS A 276 12.71 10.32 -22.11
C LYS A 276 13.81 10.20 -21.06
N PHE A 277 13.51 9.54 -19.96
CA PHE A 277 14.43 9.38 -18.86
C PHE A 277 15.02 7.97 -18.83
N SER A 278 16.27 7.86 -18.39
CA SER A 278 16.95 6.57 -18.22
C SER A 278 16.30 5.78 -17.11
N LYS A 279 16.51 4.46 -17.10
CA LYS A 279 16.17 3.58 -15.97
C LYS A 279 16.99 3.99 -14.74
N LEU A 280 16.42 3.72 -13.54
CA LEU A 280 17.11 3.94 -12.29
C LEU A 280 17.99 2.75 -11.97
#